data_9d4a32174daf65e6b7258003742e1129
#
_entry.id   9d4a32174daf65e6b7258003742e1129
#
_cell.length_a   1.000
_cell.length_b   1.000
_cell.length_c   1.000
_cell.angle_alpha   90.00
_cell.angle_beta   90.00
_cell.angle_gamma   90.00
#
_symmetry.space_group_name_H-M   'P 1'
#
loop_
_entity.id
_entity.type
_entity.pdbx_description
1 polymer ?
#
loop_
_entity_poly.entity_id
_entity_poly.type
_entity_poly.pdbx_seq_one_letter_code
_entity_poly.pdbx_strand_id
1 'polypeptide(L)'
;FSNTLELQIYYNRILTMDFTKNTNLSIEKISENKTSGTELSVTKIYDSTAEKTFTNNAFSHFVTDTMTILWEPADSGCRLLRCFGNSPILNVPDMIDGRTVSEMGAYCFSRSRPRFPEKIYKTIFIDIENQETTLESGQAFNQKDFDFSAFGTELDGTFLEEITLPDCATTLHNAAFYNCRKLKKLSVGTAISGIGSDEFMNDSQLEHLIIRGKDSEATGLPLILERIAENITVSFCPNSSSSPESIVFFPEYYEWLDEISPAHIFSRSIHGEGFRMRKSFENGILNYRKYDSCLENALTVESPESLCKIALNRLRWPSRLEDIFREKYENVIKKYMGTAFTLA
;
A
#
# COMPACT_ATOMS: atom_id res chain seq x y z
N PHE A 1 23.69 31.45 -1.71
CA PHE A 1 24.08 30.17 -2.36
C PHE A 1 25.11 29.40 -1.52
N SER A 2 26.12 30.04 -0.95
CA SER A 2 27.15 29.41 -0.12
C SER A 2 26.58 28.82 1.18
N ASN A 3 25.76 29.61 1.88
CA ASN A 3 25.17 29.16 3.18
C ASN A 3 24.20 27.98 3.07
N THR A 4 23.53 27.84 1.93
CA THR A 4 22.57 26.76 1.70
C THR A 4 23.30 25.41 1.49
N LEU A 5 24.42 25.46 0.78
CA LEU A 5 25.23 24.26 0.52
C LEU A 5 25.96 23.78 1.79
N GLU A 6 26.47 24.71 2.61
CA GLU A 6 27.09 24.36 3.90
C GLU A 6 26.09 23.79 4.90
N LEU A 7 24.87 24.32 4.94
CA LEU A 7 23.77 23.79 5.73
C LEU A 7 23.39 22.37 5.29
N GLN A 8 23.31 22.12 3.99
CA GLN A 8 23.00 20.80 3.43
C GLN A 8 24.09 19.77 3.74
N ILE A 9 25.35 20.15 3.63
CA ILE A 9 26.51 19.31 3.99
C ILE A 9 26.54 19.04 5.49
N TYR A 10 26.20 20.01 6.32
CA TYR A 10 26.15 19.83 7.78
C TYR A 10 24.98 18.94 8.21
N TYR A 11 23.80 19.14 7.59
CA TYR A 11 22.63 18.32 7.81
C TYR A 11 22.86 16.86 7.38
N ASN A 12 23.42 16.63 6.20
CA ASN A 12 23.81 15.29 5.73
C ASN A 12 24.86 14.64 6.63
N ARG A 13 25.77 15.41 7.26
CA ARG A 13 26.70 14.92 8.26
C ARG A 13 26.03 14.49 9.56
N ILE A 14 25.03 15.22 10.01
CA ILE A 14 24.22 14.85 11.20
C ILE A 14 23.47 13.55 10.93
N LEU A 15 22.91 13.37 9.74
CA LEU A 15 22.13 12.18 9.34
C LEU A 15 22.98 10.94 9.10
N THR A 16 24.24 11.12 8.70
CA THR A 16 25.20 10.00 8.54
C THR A 16 25.90 9.62 9.84
N MET A 17 25.70 10.36 10.92
CA MET A 17 26.19 10.01 12.25
C MET A 17 25.26 8.94 12.85
N ASP A 18 25.85 7.78 13.10
CA ASP A 18 25.24 6.66 13.81
C ASP A 18 24.92 7.11 15.26
N PHE A 19 23.67 7.51 15.51
CA PHE A 19 23.18 8.04 16.80
C PHE A 19 23.38 7.07 17.97
N THR A 20 23.64 5.81 17.68
CA THR A 20 23.90 4.79 18.70
C THR A 20 25.30 4.90 19.31
N LYS A 21 26.22 5.67 18.72
CA LYS A 21 27.64 5.75 19.14
C LYS A 21 28.09 7.10 19.66
N ASN A 22 27.30 8.17 19.58
CA ASN A 22 27.74 9.50 19.99
C ASN A 22 26.73 10.17 20.93
N THR A 23 27.03 10.15 22.21
CA THR A 23 26.22 10.67 23.32
C THR A 23 26.23 12.20 23.47
N ASN A 24 26.77 12.96 22.50
CA ASN A 24 27.05 14.40 22.68
C ASN A 24 26.13 15.32 21.85
N LEU A 25 25.06 14.83 21.25
CA LEU A 25 24.06 15.66 20.57
C LEU A 25 22.75 15.71 21.39
N SER A 26 22.35 16.89 21.83
CA SER A 26 21.05 17.14 22.44
C SER A 26 20.26 18.13 21.58
N ILE A 27 18.96 17.86 21.43
CA ILE A 27 18.02 18.77 20.76
C ILE A 27 17.16 19.39 21.82
N GLU A 28 17.25 20.70 21.96
CA GLU A 28 16.41 21.48 22.87
C GLU A 28 15.47 22.37 22.09
N LYS A 29 14.16 22.24 22.34
CA LYS A 29 13.12 23.06 21.74
C LYS A 29 12.86 24.26 22.66
N ILE A 30 13.26 25.47 22.23
CA ILE A 30 13.03 26.69 22.99
C ILE A 30 11.94 27.50 22.27
N SER A 31 10.83 27.75 22.97
CA SER A 31 9.82 28.72 22.54
C SER A 31 10.18 30.09 23.06
N GLU A 32 10.55 31.04 22.20
CA GLU A 32 10.71 32.43 22.59
C GLU A 32 9.41 33.22 22.45
N ASN A 33 9.17 34.09 23.44
CA ASN A 33 7.97 34.89 23.61
C ASN A 33 7.71 35.87 22.47
N LYS A 34 6.43 36.02 22.16
CA LYS A 34 5.77 36.88 21.19
C LYS A 34 6.26 38.31 21.13
N THR A 35 6.61 38.73 19.92
CA THR A 35 6.28 40.08 19.44
C THR A 35 5.80 39.98 18.01
N SER A 36 4.53 40.37 17.80
CA SER A 36 3.83 40.44 16.51
C SER A 36 3.57 39.12 15.76
N GLY A 37 2.53 38.43 16.14
CA GLY A 37 1.62 37.73 15.19
C GLY A 37 2.09 36.42 14.54
N THR A 38 3.33 36.00 14.68
CA THR A 38 3.84 34.73 14.14
C THR A 38 4.66 34.01 15.20
N GLU A 39 4.26 32.81 15.59
CA GLU A 39 5.08 31.97 16.49
C GLU A 39 6.31 31.49 15.70
N LEU A 40 7.46 32.01 16.03
CA LEU A 40 8.75 31.49 15.60
C LEU A 40 9.23 30.49 16.66
N SER A 41 9.13 29.20 16.39
CA SER A 41 9.81 28.20 17.21
C SER A 41 11.26 28.07 16.73
N VAL A 42 12.21 28.25 17.63
CA VAL A 42 13.64 28.10 17.37
C VAL A 42 14.09 26.74 17.88
N THR A 43 14.68 25.94 17.02
CA THR A 43 15.31 24.67 17.40
C THR A 43 16.82 24.87 17.49
N LYS A 44 17.41 24.65 18.66
CA LYS A 44 18.86 24.68 18.84
C LYS A 44 19.40 23.25 18.77
N ILE A 45 20.37 23.05 17.91
CA ILE A 45 21.11 21.79 17.80
C ILE A 45 22.51 22.04 18.35
N TYR A 46 22.87 21.33 19.38
CA TYR A 46 24.18 21.44 20.01
C TYR A 46 25.09 20.34 19.49
N ASP A 47 26.21 20.74 18.90
CA ASP A 47 27.38 19.90 18.68
C ASP A 47 28.46 20.39 19.67
N SER A 48 29.22 19.48 20.26
CA SER A 48 30.29 19.78 21.22
C SER A 48 31.37 20.73 20.70
N THR A 49 31.34 21.05 19.40
CA THR A 49 32.32 21.92 18.71
C THR A 49 31.74 23.22 18.16
N ALA A 50 30.43 23.38 18.03
CA ALA A 50 29.80 24.61 17.55
C ALA A 50 28.29 24.73 17.88
N GLU A 51 27.86 25.85 18.45
CA GLU A 51 26.47 26.21 18.65
C GLU A 51 25.93 26.88 17.38
N LYS A 52 24.95 26.27 16.70
CA LYS A 52 24.24 26.88 15.58
C LYS A 52 22.74 26.90 15.84
N THR A 53 22.14 28.08 15.70
CA THR A 53 20.71 28.30 15.88
C THR A 53 19.99 28.35 14.54
N PHE A 54 18.97 27.55 14.34
CA PHE A 54 18.18 27.51 13.11
C PHE A 54 16.75 27.98 13.38
N THR A 55 16.18 28.76 12.49
CA THR A 55 14.78 29.18 12.55
C THR A 55 13.90 28.19 11.80
N ASN A 56 12.65 28.00 12.21
CA ASN A 56 11.70 27.08 11.56
C ASN A 56 11.54 27.29 10.06
N ASN A 57 11.72 28.53 9.56
CA ASN A 57 11.67 28.79 8.12
C ASN A 57 12.82 28.13 7.33
N ALA A 58 13.97 27.90 7.97
CA ALA A 58 15.06 27.16 7.34
C ALA A 58 14.78 25.65 7.30
N PHE A 59 14.13 25.11 8.36
CA PHE A 59 13.75 23.70 8.42
C PHE A 59 12.63 23.32 7.44
N SER A 60 11.64 24.22 7.23
CA SER A 60 10.55 23.95 6.29
C SER A 60 10.97 23.80 4.83
N HIS A 61 12.17 24.27 4.48
CA HIS A 61 12.74 24.11 3.14
C HIS A 61 13.57 22.83 2.94
N PHE A 62 13.90 22.12 4.03
CA PHE A 62 14.75 20.93 3.98
C PHE A 62 13.99 19.61 4.28
N VAL A 63 12.79 19.72 4.87
CA VAL A 63 11.93 18.57 5.12
C VAL A 63 10.97 18.47 3.97
N THR A 64 11.30 17.66 2.97
CA THR A 64 10.50 17.53 1.77
C THR A 64 9.22 16.74 2.01
N ASP A 65 9.25 15.73 2.89
CA ASP A 65 8.07 14.93 3.18
C ASP A 65 8.01 14.53 4.67
N THR A 66 6.96 15.02 5.34
CA THR A 66 6.60 14.53 6.67
C THR A 66 5.35 13.67 6.58
N MET A 67 5.38 12.53 7.24
CA MET A 67 4.23 11.65 7.38
C MET A 67 3.80 11.60 8.84
N THR A 68 2.53 11.88 9.10
CA THR A 68 1.93 11.71 10.43
C THR A 68 1.05 10.48 10.41
N ILE A 69 1.26 9.57 11.34
CA ILE A 69 0.45 8.35 11.51
C ILE A 69 -0.29 8.40 12.83
N LEU A 70 -1.60 8.16 12.76
CA LEU A 70 -2.45 7.89 13.91
C LEU A 70 -2.61 6.39 14.07
N TRP A 71 -2.42 5.91 15.29
CA TRP A 71 -2.44 4.48 15.59
C TRP A 71 -2.94 4.19 17.01
N GLU A 72 -3.27 2.94 17.26
CA GLU A 72 -3.60 2.40 18.57
C GLU A 72 -2.84 1.09 18.83
N PRO A 73 -2.55 0.74 20.09
CA PRO A 73 -2.03 -0.58 20.42
C PRO A 73 -3.01 -1.69 20.03
N ALA A 74 -2.47 -2.79 19.52
CA ALA A 74 -3.19 -4.02 19.21
C ALA A 74 -2.48 -5.21 19.87
N ASP A 75 -3.14 -6.38 19.92
CA ASP A 75 -2.61 -7.57 20.61
C ASP A 75 -1.28 -8.03 20.05
N SER A 76 -1.10 -7.91 18.72
CA SER A 76 0.10 -8.35 17.99
C SER A 76 1.03 -7.21 17.58
N GLY A 77 0.85 -6.01 18.13
CA GLY A 77 1.65 -4.84 17.74
C GLY A 77 0.89 -3.52 17.83
N CYS A 78 0.63 -2.89 16.69
CA CYS A 78 -0.24 -1.72 16.62
C CYS A 78 -1.12 -1.76 15.38
N ARG A 79 -2.26 -1.07 15.48
CA ARG A 79 -3.22 -0.84 14.41
C ARG A 79 -3.08 0.58 13.89
N LEU A 80 -2.87 0.71 12.60
CA LEU A 80 -2.86 1.98 11.90
C LEU A 80 -4.29 2.48 11.74
N LEU A 81 -4.57 3.73 12.14
CA LEU A 81 -5.89 4.33 12.07
C LEU A 81 -6.03 5.34 10.92
N ARG A 82 -5.01 6.16 10.68
CA ARG A 82 -5.01 7.17 9.61
C ARG A 82 -3.61 7.69 9.35
N CYS A 83 -3.34 8.09 8.09
CA CYS A 83 -2.09 8.74 7.69
C CYS A 83 -2.34 10.14 7.12
N PHE A 84 -1.37 11.03 7.30
CA PHE A 84 -1.34 12.38 6.74
C PHE A 84 0.03 12.64 6.14
N GLY A 85 0.08 13.36 5.02
CA GLY A 85 1.33 13.64 4.30
C GLY A 85 1.08 14.38 3.01
N ASN A 86 2.10 14.44 2.14
CA ASN A 86 2.04 15.18 0.89
C ASN A 86 2.30 14.32 -0.35
N SER A 87 2.65 13.05 -0.18
CA SER A 87 2.95 12.14 -1.29
C SER A 87 1.75 11.26 -1.64
N PRO A 88 1.42 11.07 -2.93
CA PRO A 88 0.43 10.09 -3.37
C PRO A 88 0.93 8.65 -3.27
N ILE A 89 2.21 8.45 -2.93
CA ILE A 89 2.84 7.16 -2.70
C ILE A 89 3.09 7.03 -1.20
N LEU A 90 2.49 6.02 -0.58
CA LEU A 90 2.61 5.76 0.85
C LEU A 90 3.34 4.43 1.07
N ASN A 91 4.47 4.50 1.78
CA ASN A 91 5.10 3.34 2.37
C ASN A 91 4.78 3.33 3.87
N VAL A 92 3.99 2.36 4.30
CA VAL A 92 3.67 2.21 5.72
C VAL A 92 4.87 1.56 6.42
N PRO A 93 5.42 2.17 7.49
CA PRO A 93 6.59 1.63 8.18
C PRO A 93 6.29 0.29 8.85
N ASP A 94 7.27 -0.61 8.94
CA ASP A 94 7.14 -1.90 9.62
C ASP A 94 6.92 -1.74 11.13
N MET A 95 7.42 -0.65 11.71
CA MET A 95 7.37 -0.40 13.14
C MET A 95 6.99 1.06 13.46
N ILE A 96 6.17 1.24 14.47
CA ILE A 96 5.82 2.53 15.07
C ILE A 96 6.05 2.43 16.57
N ASP A 97 6.92 3.29 17.14
CA ASP A 97 7.24 3.33 18.57
C ASP A 97 7.64 1.96 19.15
N GLY A 98 8.46 1.20 18.42
CA GLY A 98 8.91 -0.11 18.84
C GLY A 98 7.86 -1.22 18.74
N ARG A 99 6.70 -0.95 18.13
CA ARG A 99 5.62 -1.92 17.87
C ARG A 99 5.52 -2.22 16.39
N THR A 100 5.33 -3.48 16.04
CA THR A 100 5.07 -3.88 14.65
C THR A 100 3.71 -3.38 14.18
N VAL A 101 3.64 -2.85 12.97
CA VAL A 101 2.37 -2.43 12.34
C VAL A 101 1.69 -3.66 11.74
N SER A 102 0.90 -4.34 12.56
CA SER A 102 0.28 -5.64 12.23
C SER A 102 -1.12 -5.52 11.63
N GLU A 103 -1.80 -4.38 11.83
CA GLU A 103 -3.19 -4.23 11.45
C GLU A 103 -3.45 -2.90 10.75
N MET A 104 -4.20 -2.94 9.65
CA MET A 104 -4.78 -1.77 9.00
C MET A 104 -6.20 -1.60 9.54
N GLY A 105 -6.46 -0.49 10.24
CA GLY A 105 -7.74 -0.21 10.89
C GLY A 105 -8.89 -0.01 9.91
N ALA A 106 -10.11 -0.14 10.39
CA ALA A 106 -11.29 0.09 9.56
C ALA A 106 -11.30 1.51 8.98
N TYR A 107 -11.53 1.63 7.67
CA TYR A 107 -11.54 2.90 6.93
C TYR A 107 -10.22 3.67 6.93
N CYS A 108 -9.07 3.07 7.29
CA CYS A 108 -7.81 3.81 7.49
C CYS A 108 -7.30 4.55 6.24
N PHE A 109 -7.55 4.04 5.04
CA PHE A 109 -7.23 4.69 3.76
C PHE A 109 -8.47 5.15 2.99
N SER A 110 -9.65 4.87 3.52
CA SER A 110 -10.89 5.26 2.88
C SER A 110 -11.10 6.78 2.89
N ARG A 111 -11.82 7.29 1.89
CA ARG A 111 -12.35 8.66 1.94
C ARG A 111 -13.26 8.90 3.16
N SER A 112 -13.94 7.86 3.62
CA SER A 112 -14.75 7.92 4.84
C SER A 112 -13.85 7.86 6.05
N ARG A 113 -14.04 8.79 7.00
CA ARG A 113 -13.21 8.79 8.21
C ARG A 113 -13.54 7.62 9.13
N PRO A 114 -12.53 6.99 9.73
CA PRO A 114 -12.74 5.95 10.72
C PRO A 114 -13.43 6.50 11.98
N ARG A 115 -14.08 5.61 12.72
CA ARG A 115 -14.45 5.90 14.09
C ARG A 115 -13.22 5.71 14.96
N PHE A 116 -12.67 6.81 15.46
CA PHE A 116 -11.48 6.73 16.30
C PHE A 116 -11.83 6.24 17.73
N PRO A 117 -10.92 5.48 18.36
CA PRO A 117 -11.02 5.14 19.78
C PRO A 117 -10.86 6.38 20.67
N GLU A 118 -11.21 6.28 21.96
CA GLU A 118 -11.06 7.40 22.89
C GLU A 118 -9.61 7.86 23.02
N LYS A 119 -8.66 6.92 23.02
CA LYS A 119 -7.23 7.17 23.11
C LYS A 119 -6.54 6.82 21.81
N ILE A 120 -5.91 7.80 21.20
CA ILE A 120 -5.18 7.69 19.93
C ILE A 120 -3.73 8.06 20.19
N TYR A 121 -2.81 7.41 19.49
CA TYR A 121 -1.39 7.75 19.49
C TYR A 121 -1.02 8.41 18.17
N LYS A 122 -0.08 9.35 18.23
CA LYS A 122 0.45 10.05 17.05
C LYS A 122 1.95 9.82 16.96
N THR A 123 2.44 9.52 15.79
CA THR A 123 3.87 9.48 15.45
C THR A 123 4.11 10.25 14.17
N ILE A 124 5.16 11.07 14.16
CA ILE A 124 5.57 11.84 12.99
C ILE A 124 6.89 11.28 12.47
N PHE A 125 6.89 10.91 11.20
CA PHE A 125 8.05 10.47 10.46
C PHE A 125 8.52 11.57 9.53
N ILE A 126 9.83 11.64 9.33
CA ILE A 126 10.44 12.42 8.24
C ILE A 126 11.04 11.42 7.28
N ASP A 127 10.63 11.51 6.02
CA ASP A 127 11.33 10.82 4.94
C ASP A 127 12.47 11.74 4.45
N ILE A 128 13.67 11.29 4.72
CA ILE A 128 14.88 11.92 4.19
C ILE A 128 15.54 10.90 3.29
N GLU A 129 15.28 11.01 1.98
CA GLU A 129 15.86 10.16 0.94
C GLU A 129 15.71 8.64 1.23
N ASN A 130 14.48 8.22 1.60
CA ASN A 130 14.12 6.84 1.95
C ASN A 130 14.71 6.30 3.28
N GLN A 131 15.20 7.15 4.15
CA GLN A 131 15.50 6.78 5.54
C GLN A 131 14.47 7.41 6.47
N GLU A 132 13.42 6.67 6.79
CA GLU A 132 12.40 7.11 7.73
C GLU A 132 12.99 7.34 9.12
N THR A 133 12.92 8.57 9.59
CA THR A 133 13.37 8.95 10.94
C THR A 133 12.18 9.43 11.75
N THR A 134 11.96 8.86 12.94
CA THR A 134 10.89 9.29 13.85
C THR A 134 11.25 10.62 14.51
N LEU A 135 10.43 11.65 14.31
CA LEU A 135 10.59 12.98 14.87
C LEU A 135 9.87 13.14 16.23
N GLU A 136 8.67 12.60 16.31
CA GLU A 136 7.87 12.57 17.55
C GLU A 136 7.27 11.19 17.72
N SER A 137 7.40 10.59 18.89
CA SER A 137 6.86 9.28 19.18
C SER A 137 5.80 9.30 20.28
N GLY A 138 4.76 8.48 20.09
CA GLY A 138 3.89 7.99 21.16
C GLY A 138 3.08 9.01 21.95
N GLN A 139 2.83 10.22 21.44
CA GLN A 139 1.93 11.13 22.12
C GLN A 139 0.49 10.61 22.10
N ALA A 140 -0.08 10.33 23.28
CA ALA A 140 -1.47 9.94 23.41
C ALA A 140 -2.39 11.17 23.45
N PHE A 141 -3.49 11.11 22.70
CA PHE A 141 -4.51 12.16 22.63
C PHE A 141 -5.89 11.60 22.94
N ASN A 142 -6.77 12.45 23.48
CA ASN A 142 -8.19 12.15 23.47
C ASN A 142 -8.81 12.63 22.16
N GLN A 143 -9.66 11.83 21.56
CA GLN A 143 -10.34 12.15 20.28
C GLN A 143 -11.01 13.55 20.27
N LYS A 144 -11.51 14.01 21.43
CA LYS A 144 -12.23 15.28 21.57
C LYS A 144 -11.35 16.52 21.44
N ASP A 145 -10.04 16.36 21.64
CA ASP A 145 -9.06 17.46 21.66
C ASP A 145 -8.32 17.59 20.33
N PHE A 146 -8.79 16.89 19.27
CA PHE A 146 -8.05 16.63 18.07
C PHE A 146 -8.48 17.52 16.90
N ASP A 147 -7.59 18.38 16.43
CA ASP A 147 -7.75 19.12 15.18
C ASP A 147 -6.95 18.45 14.06
N PHE A 148 -7.66 17.73 13.17
CA PHE A 148 -7.06 17.04 12.02
C PHE A 148 -6.42 18.00 11.02
N SER A 149 -6.84 19.26 10.96
CA SER A 149 -6.30 20.26 10.01
C SER A 149 -4.83 20.60 10.28
N ALA A 150 -4.34 20.31 11.48
CA ALA A 150 -2.95 20.56 11.88
C ALA A 150 -1.94 19.55 11.30
N PHE A 151 -2.39 18.41 10.71
CA PHE A 151 -1.50 17.33 10.24
C PHE A 151 -1.22 17.33 8.74
N GLY A 152 -1.74 18.30 8.00
CA GLY A 152 -1.58 18.36 6.55
C GLY A 152 -2.66 17.60 5.79
N THR A 153 -2.34 17.12 4.59
CA THR A 153 -3.29 16.41 3.74
C THR A 153 -3.56 15.01 4.27
N GLU A 154 -4.82 14.65 4.38
CA GLU A 154 -5.25 13.31 4.71
C GLU A 154 -4.91 12.37 3.56
N LEU A 155 -4.15 11.31 3.84
CA LEU A 155 -3.77 10.31 2.84
C LEU A 155 -4.90 9.29 2.71
N ASP A 156 -5.87 9.62 1.89
CA ASP A 156 -7.05 8.80 1.63
C ASP A 156 -7.18 8.40 0.15
N GLY A 157 -8.20 7.63 -0.15
CA GLY A 157 -8.46 7.11 -1.50
C GLY A 157 -8.74 8.16 -2.57
N THR A 158 -8.85 9.45 -2.22
CA THR A 158 -8.94 10.56 -3.20
C THR A 158 -7.59 11.14 -3.56
N PHE A 159 -6.55 10.76 -2.82
CA PHE A 159 -5.19 11.28 -2.98
C PHE A 159 -4.19 10.18 -3.29
N LEU A 160 -4.24 9.03 -2.58
CA LEU A 160 -3.28 7.94 -2.71
C LEU A 160 -3.40 7.21 -4.06
N GLU A 161 -2.26 7.02 -4.72
CA GLU A 161 -2.12 6.23 -5.96
C GLU A 161 -1.39 4.90 -5.74
N GLU A 162 -0.42 4.86 -4.84
CA GLU A 162 0.32 3.64 -4.51
C GLU A 162 0.45 3.49 -2.99
N ILE A 163 0.24 2.27 -2.49
CA ILE A 163 0.40 1.94 -1.08
C ILE A 163 1.25 0.68 -0.95
N THR A 164 2.27 0.76 -0.10
CA THR A 164 3.05 -0.39 0.36
C THR A 164 2.73 -0.62 1.84
N LEU A 165 2.15 -1.78 2.16
CA LEU A 165 1.91 -2.21 3.53
C LEU A 165 3.17 -2.89 4.10
N PRO A 166 3.38 -2.92 5.42
CA PRO A 166 4.50 -3.64 6.02
C PRO A 166 4.39 -5.16 5.80
N ASP A 167 5.53 -5.85 5.77
CA ASP A 167 5.57 -7.31 5.61
C ASP A 167 4.92 -8.04 6.79
N CYS A 168 4.93 -7.42 7.97
CA CYS A 168 4.31 -7.94 9.19
C CYS A 168 2.79 -7.68 9.28
N ALA A 169 2.17 -7.00 8.31
CA ALA A 169 0.73 -6.78 8.29
C ALA A 169 -0.02 -8.11 8.14
N THR A 170 -0.89 -8.41 9.10
CA THR A 170 -1.67 -9.65 9.15
C THR A 170 -3.15 -9.43 8.92
N THR A 171 -3.67 -8.24 9.24
CA THR A 171 -5.11 -7.98 9.23
C THR A 171 -5.45 -6.66 8.56
N LEU A 172 -6.38 -6.73 7.61
CA LEU A 172 -7.07 -5.60 7.02
C LEU A 172 -8.49 -5.55 7.60
N HIS A 173 -8.82 -4.49 8.36
CA HIS A 173 -10.14 -4.36 8.96
C HIS A 173 -11.15 -3.81 7.96
N ASN A 174 -12.44 -3.91 8.26
CA ASN A 174 -13.55 -3.56 7.37
C ASN A 174 -13.34 -2.23 6.64
N ALA A 175 -13.48 -2.25 5.33
CA ALA A 175 -13.47 -1.07 4.47
C ALA A 175 -12.17 -0.24 4.55
N ALA A 176 -10.99 -0.84 4.89
CA ALA A 176 -9.75 -0.10 5.05
C ALA A 176 -9.38 0.66 3.78
N PHE A 177 -9.66 0.12 2.60
CA PHE A 177 -9.46 0.76 1.29
C PHE A 177 -10.76 1.23 0.61
N TYR A 178 -11.90 1.16 1.28
CA TYR A 178 -13.19 1.52 0.68
C TYR A 178 -13.19 2.90 -0.02
N ASN A 179 -13.60 2.95 -1.29
CA ASN A 179 -13.59 4.16 -2.13
C ASN A 179 -12.19 4.75 -2.40
N CYS A 180 -11.13 3.93 -2.45
CA CYS A 180 -9.81 4.37 -2.88
C CYS A 180 -9.72 4.48 -4.41
N ARG A 181 -10.50 5.40 -4.96
CA ARG A 181 -10.72 5.55 -6.41
C ARG A 181 -9.50 5.92 -7.24
N LYS A 182 -8.42 6.41 -6.60
CA LYS A 182 -7.16 6.73 -7.27
C LYS A 182 -6.08 5.68 -7.06
N LEU A 183 -6.31 4.72 -6.16
CA LEU A 183 -5.35 3.68 -5.89
C LEU A 183 -5.18 2.79 -7.12
N LYS A 184 -3.95 2.75 -7.65
CA LYS A 184 -3.56 1.98 -8.83
C LYS A 184 -2.75 0.75 -8.47
N LYS A 185 -2.00 0.84 -7.36
CA LYS A 185 -1.04 -0.19 -6.98
C LYS A 185 -1.03 -0.41 -5.47
N LEU A 186 -1.14 -1.65 -5.08
CA LEU A 186 -1.03 -2.10 -3.68
C LEU A 186 0.07 -3.15 -3.56
N SER A 187 0.99 -2.93 -2.63
CA SER A 187 2.06 -3.89 -2.32
C SER A 187 1.88 -4.43 -0.91
N VAL A 188 1.86 -5.75 -0.77
CA VAL A 188 1.63 -6.44 0.52
C VAL A 188 2.64 -7.56 0.74
N GLY A 189 2.93 -7.85 2.02
CA GLY A 189 3.68 -9.03 2.41
C GLY A 189 2.86 -10.32 2.28
N THR A 190 3.43 -11.43 2.70
CA THR A 190 2.80 -12.75 2.66
C THR A 190 1.93 -13.05 3.90
N ALA A 191 2.04 -12.24 4.95
CA ALA A 191 1.49 -12.51 6.27
C ALA A 191 -0.03 -12.26 6.40
N ILE A 192 -0.69 -11.65 5.40
CA ILE A 192 -2.13 -11.35 5.46
C ILE A 192 -2.93 -12.63 5.70
N SER A 193 -3.67 -12.68 6.80
CA SER A 193 -4.48 -13.83 7.22
C SER A 193 -5.91 -13.46 7.60
N GLY A 194 -6.20 -12.16 7.76
CA GLY A 194 -7.52 -11.63 8.07
C GLY A 194 -7.90 -10.47 7.17
N ILE A 195 -9.09 -10.52 6.57
CA ILE A 195 -9.64 -9.45 5.73
C ILE A 195 -11.09 -9.20 6.11
N GLY A 196 -11.41 -7.93 6.34
CA GLY A 196 -12.74 -7.48 6.64
C GLY A 196 -13.72 -7.51 5.46
N SER A 197 -14.91 -6.94 5.67
CA SER A 197 -15.91 -6.74 4.61
C SER A 197 -15.66 -5.41 3.86
N ASP A 198 -16.10 -5.35 2.61
CA ASP A 198 -16.11 -4.16 1.75
C ASP A 198 -14.73 -3.53 1.52
N GLU A 199 -13.67 -4.33 1.64
CA GLU A 199 -12.27 -3.89 1.73
C GLU A 199 -11.83 -3.06 0.53
N PHE A 200 -12.10 -3.54 -0.69
CA PHE A 200 -11.71 -2.89 -1.95
C PHE A 200 -12.92 -2.40 -2.75
N MET A 201 -14.04 -2.16 -2.09
CA MET A 201 -15.24 -1.74 -2.78
C MET A 201 -15.08 -0.33 -3.38
N ASN A 202 -15.35 -0.20 -4.68
CA ASN A 202 -15.19 1.01 -5.50
C ASN A 202 -13.74 1.45 -5.76
N ASP A 203 -12.79 0.55 -5.70
CA ASP A 203 -11.38 0.80 -6.04
C ASP A 203 -11.12 0.54 -7.53
N SER A 204 -11.89 1.20 -8.37
CA SER A 204 -11.97 0.94 -9.82
C SER A 204 -10.66 1.16 -10.61
N GLN A 205 -9.64 1.76 -10.02
CA GLN A 205 -8.34 1.96 -10.65
C GLN A 205 -7.26 1.02 -10.12
N LEU A 206 -7.58 0.13 -9.17
CA LEU A 206 -6.61 -0.84 -8.65
C LEU A 206 -6.29 -1.91 -9.70
N GLU A 207 -5.20 -1.72 -10.44
CA GLU A 207 -4.77 -2.58 -11.54
C GLU A 207 -3.60 -3.51 -11.18
N HIS A 208 -2.81 -3.14 -10.16
CA HIS A 208 -1.60 -3.86 -9.80
C HIS A 208 -1.57 -4.24 -8.32
N LEU A 209 -1.42 -5.53 -8.06
CA LEU A 209 -1.17 -6.09 -6.74
C LEU A 209 0.22 -6.73 -6.72
N ILE A 210 1.07 -6.29 -5.81
CA ILE A 210 2.41 -6.84 -5.61
C ILE A 210 2.41 -7.67 -4.33
N ILE A 211 2.75 -8.94 -4.46
CA ILE A 211 3.00 -9.84 -3.33
C ILE A 211 4.51 -9.90 -3.12
N ARG A 212 5.00 -9.42 -1.98
CA ARG A 212 6.41 -9.52 -1.62
C ARG A 212 6.72 -10.90 -1.06
N GLY A 213 6.74 -11.87 -1.94
CA GLY A 213 6.96 -13.29 -1.66
C GLY A 213 7.03 -14.09 -2.95
N LYS A 214 7.29 -15.39 -2.84
CA LYS A 214 7.35 -16.30 -3.99
C LYS A 214 5.97 -16.81 -4.37
N ASP A 215 5.80 -17.15 -5.64
CA ASP A 215 4.59 -17.79 -6.14
C ASP A 215 4.39 -19.22 -5.62
N SER A 216 5.47 -19.80 -5.05
CA SER A 216 5.48 -21.14 -4.46
C SER A 216 5.18 -21.15 -2.94
N GLU A 217 5.00 -20.01 -2.33
CA GLU A 217 4.73 -19.85 -0.90
C GLU A 217 3.24 -19.57 -0.65
N ALA A 218 2.74 -20.01 0.50
CA ALA A 218 1.39 -19.66 0.93
C ALA A 218 1.31 -18.17 1.26
N THR A 219 0.29 -17.50 0.74
CA THR A 219 0.09 -16.06 0.94
C THR A 219 -1.38 -15.75 1.25
N GLY A 220 -1.65 -14.52 1.70
CA GLY A 220 -3.02 -14.00 1.83
C GLY A 220 -3.68 -13.61 0.51
N LEU A 221 -3.02 -13.83 -0.63
CA LEU A 221 -3.53 -13.45 -1.95
C LEU A 221 -4.95 -13.95 -2.24
N PRO A 222 -5.33 -15.21 -1.96
CA PRO A 222 -6.71 -15.66 -2.19
C PRO A 222 -7.76 -14.82 -1.47
N LEU A 223 -7.47 -14.41 -0.23
CA LEU A 223 -8.37 -13.58 0.57
C LEU A 223 -8.55 -12.18 -0.05
N ILE A 224 -7.46 -11.61 -0.56
CA ILE A 224 -7.47 -10.30 -1.24
C ILE A 224 -8.27 -10.40 -2.54
N LEU A 225 -7.97 -11.41 -3.38
CA LEU A 225 -8.62 -11.60 -4.67
C LEU A 225 -10.12 -11.92 -4.57
N GLU A 226 -10.58 -12.48 -3.47
CA GLU A 226 -12.02 -12.67 -3.21
C GLU A 226 -12.77 -11.35 -3.00
N ARG A 227 -12.07 -10.24 -2.74
CA ARG A 227 -12.63 -8.91 -2.53
C ARG A 227 -12.49 -7.99 -3.73
N ILE A 228 -11.80 -8.42 -4.79
CA ILE A 228 -11.56 -7.65 -6.01
C ILE A 228 -12.19 -8.38 -7.17
N ALA A 229 -13.24 -7.80 -7.77
CA ALA A 229 -13.92 -8.37 -8.93
C ALA A 229 -13.34 -7.85 -10.27
N GLU A 230 -12.71 -6.69 -10.25
CA GLU A 230 -12.15 -5.97 -11.39
C GLU A 230 -10.91 -6.68 -11.96
N ASN A 231 -10.50 -6.27 -13.17
CA ASN A 231 -9.24 -6.72 -13.77
C ASN A 231 -8.05 -6.41 -12.87
N ILE A 232 -7.21 -7.41 -12.57
CA ILE A 232 -6.04 -7.17 -11.73
C ILE A 232 -4.82 -8.00 -12.18
N THR A 233 -3.67 -7.34 -12.23
CA THR A 233 -2.37 -7.96 -12.45
C THR A 233 -1.68 -8.21 -11.12
N VAL A 234 -1.29 -9.43 -10.85
CA VAL A 234 -0.57 -9.82 -9.64
C VAL A 234 0.87 -10.16 -9.98
N SER A 235 1.81 -9.48 -9.32
CA SER A 235 3.25 -9.71 -9.44
C SER A 235 3.80 -10.32 -8.15
N PHE A 236 4.54 -11.41 -8.26
CA PHE A 236 5.27 -12.00 -7.14
C PHE A 236 6.71 -11.50 -7.17
N CYS A 237 7.12 -10.77 -6.13
CA CYS A 237 8.41 -10.11 -6.03
C CYS A 237 9.13 -10.54 -4.73
N PRO A 238 9.80 -11.68 -4.69
CA PRO A 238 10.55 -12.10 -3.51
C PRO A 238 11.70 -11.13 -3.22
N ASN A 239 11.97 -10.90 -1.94
CA ASN A 239 13.10 -10.10 -1.46
C ASN A 239 13.11 -8.63 -1.90
N SER A 240 11.96 -8.00 -2.11
CA SER A 240 11.86 -6.59 -2.56
C SER A 240 12.68 -6.30 -3.84
N SER A 241 12.96 -7.34 -4.64
CA SER A 241 13.67 -7.18 -5.91
C SER A 241 12.79 -6.39 -6.88
N SER A 242 13.42 -5.53 -7.68
CA SER A 242 12.74 -4.75 -8.72
C SER A 242 12.15 -5.61 -9.85
N SER A 243 12.56 -6.88 -9.94
CA SER A 243 12.11 -7.81 -10.99
C SER A 243 11.20 -8.88 -10.40
N PRO A 244 9.98 -9.04 -10.94
CA PRO A 244 9.06 -10.09 -10.50
C PRO A 244 9.57 -11.48 -10.89
N GLU A 245 9.35 -12.47 -10.02
CA GLU A 245 9.58 -13.88 -10.30
C GLU A 245 8.49 -14.42 -11.24
N SER A 246 7.25 -14.02 -11.02
CA SER A 246 6.12 -14.35 -11.87
C SER A 246 5.07 -13.24 -11.88
N ILE A 247 4.33 -13.15 -12.99
CA ILE A 247 3.17 -12.26 -13.12
C ILE A 247 1.99 -13.07 -13.65
N VAL A 248 0.84 -12.87 -13.04
CA VAL A 248 -0.43 -13.46 -13.48
C VAL A 248 -1.52 -12.39 -13.56
N PHE A 249 -2.42 -12.54 -14.52
CA PHE A 249 -3.54 -11.62 -14.71
C PHE A 249 -4.85 -12.33 -14.41
N PHE A 250 -5.68 -11.69 -13.59
CA PHE A 250 -7.03 -12.15 -13.29
C PHE A 250 -8.02 -11.21 -13.96
N PRO A 251 -8.78 -11.66 -14.97
CA PRO A 251 -9.81 -10.84 -15.61
C PRO A 251 -10.93 -10.49 -14.63
N GLU A 252 -11.70 -9.48 -14.97
CA GLU A 252 -12.89 -9.11 -14.21
C GLU A 252 -13.96 -10.20 -14.26
N TYR A 253 -14.85 -10.18 -13.30
CA TYR A 253 -16.09 -10.93 -13.31
C TYR A 253 -17.19 -10.10 -12.66
N TYR A 254 -18.43 -10.37 -13.00
CA TYR A 254 -19.56 -9.75 -12.34
C TYR A 254 -20.66 -10.77 -12.06
N GLU A 255 -21.42 -10.49 -11.03
CA GLU A 255 -22.58 -11.28 -10.63
C GLU A 255 -23.85 -10.60 -11.11
N TRP A 256 -24.73 -11.37 -11.72
CA TRP A 256 -26.03 -10.93 -12.15
C TRP A 256 -27.09 -11.63 -11.31
N LEU A 257 -28.03 -10.86 -10.76
CA LEU A 257 -29.18 -11.34 -10.01
C LEU A 257 -30.45 -11.02 -10.79
N ASP A 258 -31.11 -12.05 -11.29
CA ASP A 258 -32.44 -11.93 -11.92
C ASP A 258 -33.52 -12.34 -10.94
N GLU A 259 -34.56 -11.51 -10.82
CA GLU A 259 -35.78 -11.88 -10.12
C GLU A 259 -36.81 -12.43 -11.13
N ILE A 260 -37.20 -13.67 -10.96
CA ILE A 260 -38.25 -14.30 -11.77
C ILE A 260 -39.60 -14.03 -11.09
N SER A 261 -40.28 -12.97 -11.55
CA SER A 261 -41.61 -12.61 -11.10
C SER A 261 -42.66 -13.54 -11.77
N PRO A 262 -43.77 -13.91 -11.10
CA PRO A 262 -44.24 -13.47 -9.76
C PRO A 262 -43.78 -14.34 -8.60
N ALA A 263 -42.97 -15.37 -8.84
CA ALA A 263 -42.55 -16.35 -7.82
C ALA A 263 -41.50 -15.82 -6.84
N HIS A 264 -40.96 -14.61 -7.06
CA HIS A 264 -39.84 -14.03 -6.28
C HIS A 264 -38.66 -14.97 -6.13
N ILE A 265 -38.37 -15.74 -7.17
CA ILE A 265 -37.19 -16.61 -7.23
C ILE A 265 -36.04 -15.81 -7.79
N PHE A 266 -34.92 -15.77 -7.08
CA PHE A 266 -33.68 -15.14 -7.54
C PHE A 266 -32.81 -16.17 -8.23
N SER A 267 -32.43 -15.86 -9.47
CA SER A 267 -31.40 -16.58 -10.21
C SER A 267 -30.10 -15.79 -10.17
N ARG A 268 -29.02 -16.40 -9.73
CA ARG A 268 -27.70 -15.82 -9.70
C ARG A 268 -26.85 -16.43 -10.81
N SER A 269 -26.29 -15.59 -11.67
CA SER A 269 -25.32 -16.01 -12.68
C SER A 269 -24.01 -15.24 -12.50
N ILE A 270 -22.90 -15.87 -12.83
CA ILE A 270 -21.57 -15.26 -12.79
C ILE A 270 -21.05 -15.20 -14.23
N HIS A 271 -20.64 -14.01 -14.64
CA HIS A 271 -20.12 -13.73 -15.96
C HIS A 271 -18.65 -13.38 -15.88
N GLY A 272 -17.86 -13.85 -16.87
CA GLY A 272 -16.40 -13.75 -16.91
C GLY A 272 -15.70 -14.94 -16.24
N GLU A 273 -14.49 -15.25 -16.70
CA GLU A 273 -13.70 -16.37 -16.18
C GLU A 273 -12.90 -15.99 -14.92
N GLY A 274 -12.82 -14.69 -14.64
CA GLY A 274 -12.08 -14.16 -13.50
C GLY A 274 -12.48 -14.78 -12.16
N PHE A 275 -13.75 -15.14 -11.96
CA PHE A 275 -14.23 -15.80 -10.76
C PHE A 275 -13.56 -17.18 -10.56
N ARG A 276 -13.52 -18.01 -11.62
CA ARG A 276 -12.91 -19.35 -11.53
C ARG A 276 -11.40 -19.28 -11.41
N MET A 277 -10.75 -18.33 -12.13
CA MET A 277 -9.32 -18.11 -12.02
C MET A 277 -8.91 -17.74 -10.59
N ARG A 278 -9.71 -16.93 -9.87
CA ARG A 278 -9.46 -16.55 -8.47
C ARG A 278 -9.63 -17.73 -7.48
N LYS A 279 -10.25 -18.82 -7.90
CA LYS A 279 -10.36 -20.08 -7.13
C LYS A 279 -9.23 -21.08 -7.42
N SER A 280 -8.23 -20.68 -8.22
CA SER A 280 -7.10 -21.54 -8.57
C SER A 280 -6.01 -21.62 -7.50
N PHE A 281 -6.39 -21.53 -6.23
CA PHE A 281 -5.45 -21.64 -5.11
C PHE A 281 -5.66 -22.94 -4.31
N GLU A 282 -4.57 -23.44 -3.74
CA GLU A 282 -4.55 -24.56 -2.81
C GLU A 282 -3.68 -24.19 -1.62
N ASN A 283 -4.26 -24.16 -0.42
CA ASN A 283 -3.56 -23.78 0.81
C ASN A 283 -2.80 -22.45 0.70
N GLY A 284 -3.40 -21.44 0.05
CA GLY A 284 -2.79 -20.13 -0.14
C GLY A 284 -1.75 -20.04 -1.27
N ILE A 285 -1.45 -21.13 -1.97
CA ILE A 285 -0.48 -21.22 -3.07
C ILE A 285 -1.23 -21.27 -4.40
N LEU A 286 -0.78 -20.49 -5.40
CA LEU A 286 -1.36 -20.52 -6.74
C LEU A 286 -1.09 -21.87 -7.42
N ASN A 287 -2.15 -22.59 -7.77
CA ASN A 287 -2.10 -23.80 -8.58
C ASN A 287 -2.18 -23.42 -10.07
N TYR A 288 -1.02 -23.30 -10.72
CA TYR A 288 -0.94 -22.90 -12.11
C TYR A 288 -1.71 -23.82 -13.07
N ARG A 289 -1.73 -25.12 -12.82
CA ARG A 289 -2.50 -26.06 -13.65
C ARG A 289 -4.00 -25.77 -13.60
N LYS A 290 -4.55 -25.46 -12.41
CA LYS A 290 -5.95 -25.03 -12.27
C LYS A 290 -6.18 -23.70 -12.98
N TYR A 291 -5.28 -22.74 -12.80
CA TYR A 291 -5.35 -21.43 -13.46
C TYR A 291 -5.32 -21.59 -14.99
N ASP A 292 -4.34 -22.34 -15.52
CA ASP A 292 -4.18 -22.57 -16.96
C ASP A 292 -5.38 -23.35 -17.57
N SER A 293 -6.02 -24.24 -16.81
CA SER A 293 -7.22 -24.97 -17.26
C SER A 293 -8.44 -24.07 -17.48
N CYS A 294 -8.49 -22.88 -16.88
CA CYS A 294 -9.54 -21.90 -17.10
C CYS A 294 -9.49 -21.29 -18.52
N LEU A 295 -8.37 -21.40 -19.23
CA LEU A 295 -8.20 -20.81 -20.57
C LEU A 295 -9.27 -21.30 -21.55
N GLU A 296 -9.68 -22.54 -21.49
CA GLU A 296 -10.67 -23.10 -22.45
C GLU A 296 -12.00 -22.36 -22.41
N ASN A 297 -12.48 -22.06 -21.20
CA ASN A 297 -13.70 -21.28 -21.04
C ASN A 297 -13.43 -19.79 -21.30
N ALA A 298 -12.28 -19.26 -20.86
CA ALA A 298 -11.88 -17.88 -21.12
C ALA A 298 -11.92 -17.53 -22.61
N LEU A 299 -11.49 -18.46 -23.50
CA LEU A 299 -11.55 -18.28 -24.94
C LEU A 299 -12.95 -17.99 -25.50
N THR A 300 -14.00 -18.30 -24.75
CA THR A 300 -15.40 -18.12 -25.15
C THR A 300 -16.05 -16.89 -24.52
N VAL A 301 -15.58 -16.46 -23.36
CA VAL A 301 -16.23 -15.41 -22.57
C VAL A 301 -15.42 -14.13 -22.41
N GLU A 302 -14.08 -14.23 -22.54
CA GLU A 302 -13.19 -13.10 -22.29
C GLU A 302 -12.93 -12.26 -23.55
N SER A 303 -12.59 -10.99 -23.33
CA SER A 303 -12.18 -10.08 -24.38
C SER A 303 -10.82 -10.48 -24.98
N PRO A 304 -10.53 -10.11 -26.25
CA PRO A 304 -9.20 -10.31 -26.85
C PRO A 304 -8.07 -9.68 -26.02
N GLU A 305 -8.33 -8.56 -25.38
CA GLU A 305 -7.37 -7.89 -24.51
C GLU A 305 -7.04 -8.72 -23.26
N SER A 306 -8.07 -9.20 -22.54
CA SER A 306 -7.90 -10.05 -21.36
C SER A 306 -7.18 -11.35 -21.72
N LEU A 307 -7.54 -11.99 -22.84
CA LEU A 307 -6.89 -13.19 -23.35
C LEU A 307 -5.40 -12.96 -23.64
N CYS A 308 -5.06 -11.82 -24.28
CA CYS A 308 -3.66 -11.48 -24.55
C CYS A 308 -2.89 -11.21 -23.26
N LYS A 309 -3.46 -10.51 -22.27
CA LYS A 309 -2.83 -10.27 -20.97
C LYS A 309 -2.54 -11.59 -20.24
N ILE A 310 -3.50 -12.52 -20.22
CA ILE A 310 -3.30 -13.87 -19.67
C ILE A 310 -2.14 -14.58 -20.39
N ALA A 311 -2.21 -14.68 -21.71
CA ALA A 311 -1.25 -15.42 -22.50
C ALA A 311 0.16 -14.82 -22.45
N LEU A 312 0.30 -13.49 -22.60
CA LEU A 312 1.59 -12.82 -22.52
C LEU A 312 2.26 -13.03 -21.17
N ASN A 313 1.51 -12.89 -20.07
CA ASN A 313 2.07 -13.08 -18.74
C ASN A 313 2.50 -14.53 -18.52
N ARG A 314 1.69 -15.51 -18.91
CA ARG A 314 2.03 -16.93 -18.78
C ARG A 314 3.21 -17.37 -19.67
N LEU A 315 3.37 -16.79 -20.85
CA LEU A 315 4.51 -17.07 -21.72
C LEU A 315 5.80 -16.36 -21.27
N ARG A 316 5.69 -15.14 -20.75
CA ARG A 316 6.82 -14.35 -20.28
C ARG A 316 7.35 -14.85 -18.92
N TRP A 317 6.46 -15.31 -18.06
CA TRP A 317 6.78 -15.90 -16.73
C TRP A 317 6.20 -17.32 -16.65
N PRO A 318 6.89 -18.32 -17.26
CA PRO A 318 6.33 -19.67 -17.47
C PRO A 318 6.47 -20.57 -16.24
N SER A 319 6.26 -20.02 -15.01
CA SER A 319 6.29 -20.83 -13.78
C SER A 319 5.34 -22.04 -13.93
N ARG A 320 5.89 -23.24 -13.82
CA ARG A 320 5.18 -24.53 -13.93
C ARG A 320 4.23 -24.64 -15.15
N LEU A 321 4.58 -23.97 -16.27
CA LEU A 321 3.78 -24.00 -17.50
C LEU A 321 3.98 -25.30 -18.25
N GLU A 322 2.90 -26.10 -18.39
CA GLU A 322 2.89 -27.33 -19.17
C GLU A 322 2.85 -27.02 -20.68
N ASP A 323 3.49 -27.86 -21.52
CA ASP A 323 3.62 -27.63 -22.95
C ASP A 323 2.25 -27.53 -23.67
N ILE A 324 1.25 -28.30 -23.20
CA ILE A 324 -0.10 -28.23 -23.75
C ILE A 324 -0.75 -26.85 -23.59
N PHE A 325 -0.50 -26.19 -22.47
CA PHE A 325 -1.01 -24.83 -22.24
C PHE A 325 -0.14 -23.78 -22.93
N ARG A 326 1.17 -24.01 -23.05
CA ARG A 326 2.08 -23.15 -23.81
C ARG A 326 1.61 -23.01 -25.25
N GLU A 327 1.33 -24.11 -25.93
CA GLU A 327 0.83 -24.09 -27.30
C GLU A 327 -0.49 -23.33 -27.43
N LYS A 328 -1.42 -23.52 -26.46
CA LYS A 328 -2.70 -22.79 -26.44
C LYS A 328 -2.48 -21.28 -26.28
N TYR A 329 -1.61 -20.84 -25.39
CA TYR A 329 -1.27 -19.42 -25.20
C TYR A 329 -0.60 -18.82 -26.45
N GLU A 330 0.32 -19.53 -27.09
CA GLU A 330 0.92 -19.08 -28.34
C GLU A 330 -0.14 -18.92 -29.45
N ASN A 331 -1.13 -19.80 -29.53
CA ASN A 331 -2.23 -19.70 -30.46
C ASN A 331 -3.14 -18.49 -30.17
N VAL A 332 -3.37 -18.13 -28.90
CA VAL A 332 -4.04 -16.88 -28.51
C VAL A 332 -3.29 -15.68 -29.06
N ILE A 333 -1.96 -15.61 -28.83
CA ILE A 333 -1.13 -14.50 -29.31
C ILE A 333 -1.16 -14.42 -30.83
N LYS A 334 -1.04 -15.56 -31.56
CA LYS A 334 -1.13 -15.60 -33.03
C LYS A 334 -2.48 -15.09 -33.52
N LYS A 335 -3.58 -15.51 -32.87
CA LYS A 335 -4.95 -15.12 -33.25
C LYS A 335 -5.21 -13.61 -33.05
N TYR A 336 -4.68 -13.04 -31.97
CA TYR A 336 -4.90 -11.65 -31.61
C TYR A 336 -3.60 -10.82 -31.67
N MET A 337 -2.76 -11.06 -32.67
CA MET A 337 -1.41 -10.50 -32.79
C MET A 337 -1.38 -8.97 -32.68
N GLY A 338 -2.34 -8.26 -33.28
CA GLY A 338 -2.44 -6.80 -33.20
C GLY A 338 -2.64 -6.31 -31.77
N THR A 339 -3.55 -6.92 -31.02
CA THR A 339 -3.81 -6.60 -29.60
C THR A 339 -2.62 -6.97 -28.73
N ALA A 340 -2.01 -8.16 -28.96
CA ALA A 340 -0.85 -8.59 -28.19
C ALA A 340 0.35 -7.67 -28.39
N PHE A 341 0.56 -7.14 -29.59
CA PHE A 341 1.65 -6.20 -29.88
C PHE A 341 1.47 -4.85 -29.17
N THR A 342 0.23 -4.40 -28.97
CA THR A 342 -0.06 -3.16 -28.25
C THR A 342 0.18 -3.29 -26.74
N LEU A 343 0.07 -4.51 -26.19
CA LEU A 343 0.22 -4.80 -24.77
C LEU A 343 1.64 -5.24 -24.36
N ALA A 344 2.50 -5.58 -25.30
CA ALA A 344 3.86 -6.10 -25.06
C ALA A 344 4.90 -4.99 -24.84
#